data_ef8e3d1a6a184ac2778f87689e24ed19
#
_entry.id   ef8e3d1a6a184ac2778f87689e24ed19
#
_cell.length_a   1.000
_cell.length_b   1.000
_cell.length_c   1.000
_cell.angle_alpha   90.00
_cell.angle_beta   90.00
_cell.angle_gamma   90.00
#
_symmetry.space_group_name_H-M   'P 1'
#
loop_
_entity.id
_entity.type
_entity.pdbx_description
1 polymer ?
#
loop_
_entity_poly.entity_id
_entity_poly.type
_entity_poly.pdbx_seq_one_letter_code
_entity_poly.pdbx_strand_id
1 'polypeptide(L)' 'MPIKYDKLFALVKERGKSEYYLRKNGISPSIISKLKHGSGGLDARTIEKICRLLQCQPGDIMEYVEEGDTDAEEG' A
#
# COMPACT_ATOMS: atom_id res chain seq x y z
N MET A 1 -1.91 -12.02 4.36
CA MET A 1 -0.98 -11.08 5.00
C MET A 1 -1.74 -10.03 5.76
N PRO A 2 -1.33 -9.77 6.98
CA PRO A 2 -2.00 -8.73 7.78
C PRO A 2 -1.68 -7.30 7.38
N ILE A 3 -0.79 -7.10 6.43
CA ILE A 3 -0.51 -5.75 5.96
C ILE A 3 -1.47 -5.40 4.84
N LYS A 4 -2.16 -4.28 5.00
CA LYS A 4 -3.11 -3.81 3.99
C LYS A 4 -2.68 -2.47 3.41
N TYR A 5 -3.04 -2.26 2.17
CA TYR A 5 -2.65 -1.05 1.45
C TYR A 5 -3.85 -0.22 1.00
N ASP A 6 -4.97 -0.41 1.68
CA ASP A 6 -6.18 0.33 1.34
C ASP A 6 -5.96 1.84 1.51
N LYS A 7 -5.14 2.20 2.49
CA LYS A 7 -4.83 3.60 2.73
C LYS A 7 -4.12 4.24 1.55
N LEU A 8 -3.30 3.45 0.86
CA LEU A 8 -2.60 3.96 -0.32
C LEU A 8 -3.59 4.40 -1.39
N PHE A 9 -4.55 3.54 -1.69
CA PHE A 9 -5.50 3.85 -2.76
C PHE A 9 -6.45 4.98 -2.36
N ALA A 10 -6.79 5.05 -1.09
CA ALA A 10 -7.59 6.16 -0.58
C ALA A 10 -6.82 7.47 -0.71
N LEU A 11 -5.53 7.43 -0.38
CA LEU A 11 -4.70 8.63 -0.47
C LEU A 11 -4.51 9.08 -1.91
N VAL A 12 -4.30 8.12 -2.82
CA VAL A 12 -4.15 8.43 -4.24
C VAL A 12 -5.39 9.17 -4.73
N LYS A 13 -6.55 8.69 -4.35
CA LYS A 13 -7.81 9.30 -4.75
C LYS A 13 -7.95 10.68 -4.13
N GLU A 14 -7.58 10.81 -2.87
CA GLU A 14 -7.65 12.07 -2.15
C GLU A 14 -6.78 13.14 -2.80
N ARG A 15 -5.66 12.72 -3.38
CA ARG A 15 -4.75 13.63 -4.07
C ARG A 15 -5.21 13.95 -5.49
N GLY A 16 -6.36 13.42 -5.89
CA GLY A 16 -6.86 13.65 -7.24
C GLY A 16 -6.13 12.84 -8.29
N LYS A 17 -5.50 11.74 -7.89
CA LYS A 17 -4.75 10.90 -8.80
C LYS A 17 -5.46 9.58 -9.00
N SER A 18 -4.84 8.69 -9.77
CA SER A 18 -5.39 7.36 -10.00
C SER A 18 -4.24 6.36 -10.08
N GLU A 19 -4.58 5.09 -10.27
CA GLU A 19 -3.57 4.07 -10.43
C GLU A 19 -2.68 4.36 -11.63
N TYR A 20 -3.24 4.99 -12.64
CA TYR A 20 -2.49 5.37 -13.81
C TYR A 20 -1.30 6.28 -13.44
N TYR A 21 -1.53 7.18 -12.49
CA TYR A 21 -0.47 8.06 -12.00
C TYR A 21 0.70 7.25 -11.44
N LEU A 22 0.38 6.20 -10.71
CA LEU A 22 1.42 5.33 -10.15
C LEU A 22 2.18 4.62 -11.25
N ARG A 23 1.46 4.06 -12.22
CA ARG A 23 2.09 3.34 -13.32
C ARG A 23 2.96 4.26 -14.16
N LYS A 24 2.47 5.44 -14.42
CA LYS A 24 3.20 6.43 -15.20
C LYS A 24 4.51 6.82 -14.54
N ASN A 25 4.55 6.76 -13.22
CA ASN A 25 5.72 7.16 -12.47
C ASN A 25 6.61 6.00 -12.02
N GLY A 26 6.45 4.86 -12.65
CA GLY A 26 7.38 3.77 -12.45
C GLY A 26 6.95 2.65 -11.51
N ILE A 27 5.70 2.69 -11.06
CA ILE A 27 5.18 1.58 -10.25
C ILE A 27 4.54 0.60 -11.21
N SER A 28 5.08 -0.61 -11.31
CA SER A 28 4.60 -1.55 -12.30
C SER A 28 3.18 -2.04 -12.01
N PRO A 29 2.43 -2.41 -13.05
CA PRO A 29 1.07 -2.95 -12.84
C PRO A 29 1.06 -4.17 -11.94
N SER A 30 2.12 -4.95 -12.00
CA SER A 30 2.29 -6.12 -11.15
C SER A 30 2.28 -5.76 -9.67
N ILE A 31 3.02 -4.72 -9.34
CA ILE A 31 3.10 -4.24 -7.98
C ILE A 31 1.76 -3.68 -7.53
N ILE A 32 1.09 -2.94 -8.41
CA ILE A 32 -0.20 -2.36 -8.09
C ILE A 32 -1.22 -3.46 -7.82
N SER A 33 -1.19 -4.51 -8.62
CA SER A 33 -2.07 -5.65 -8.42
C SER A 33 -1.84 -6.30 -7.07
N LYS A 34 -0.58 -6.48 -6.69
CA LYS A 34 -0.24 -7.06 -5.39
C LYS A 34 -0.76 -6.20 -4.25
N LEU A 35 -0.64 -4.89 -4.41
CA LEU A 35 -1.12 -3.96 -3.39
C LEU A 35 -2.62 -4.04 -3.23
N LYS A 36 -3.34 -4.15 -4.32
CA LYS A 36 -4.79 -4.25 -4.29
C LYS A 36 -5.26 -5.51 -3.58
N HIS A 37 -4.57 -6.61 -3.80
CA HIS A 37 -4.97 -7.89 -3.24
C HIS A 37 -4.32 -8.16 -1.90
N GLY A 38 -3.41 -7.29 -1.47
CA GLY A 38 -2.70 -7.49 -0.22
C GLY A 38 -1.82 -8.71 -0.22
N SER A 39 -1.40 -9.15 -1.40
CA SER A 39 -0.59 -10.34 -1.51
C SER A 39 0.87 -9.98 -1.72
N GLY A 40 1.68 -10.24 -0.77
CA GLY A 40 3.08 -9.93 -0.83
C GLY A 40 3.39 -8.57 -0.26
N GLY A 41 4.64 -8.27 -0.15
CA GLY A 41 5.08 -7.03 0.44
C GLY A 41 5.77 -6.14 -0.56
N LEU A 42 6.12 -4.97 -0.10
CA LEU A 42 6.90 -4.03 -0.89
C LEU A 42 8.29 -3.95 -0.33
N ASP A 43 9.27 -3.74 -1.20
CA ASP A 43 10.60 -3.48 -0.69
C ASP A 43 10.69 -2.00 -0.31
N ALA A 44 11.72 -1.67 0.46
CA ALA A 44 11.89 -0.31 0.96
C ALA A 44 12.00 0.70 -0.17
N ARG A 45 12.60 0.29 -1.27
CA ARG A 45 12.80 1.18 -2.41
C ARG A 45 11.47 1.57 -3.05
N THR A 46 10.56 0.63 -3.18
CA THR A 46 9.25 0.89 -3.74
C THR A 46 8.44 1.76 -2.81
N ILE A 47 8.51 1.47 -1.52
CA ILE A 47 7.83 2.28 -0.50
C ILE A 47 8.32 3.72 -0.56
N GLU A 48 9.63 3.89 -0.67
CA GLU A 48 10.24 5.20 -0.75
C GLU A 48 9.74 5.97 -1.97
N LYS A 49 9.67 5.27 -3.10
CA LYS A 49 9.20 5.88 -4.34
C LYS A 49 7.75 6.36 -4.22
N ILE A 50 6.90 5.52 -3.66
CA ILE A 50 5.50 5.87 -3.49
C ILE A 50 5.35 7.06 -2.54
N CYS A 51 6.08 7.03 -1.44
CA CYS A 51 6.02 8.12 -0.48
C CYS A 51 6.48 9.44 -1.11
N ARG A 52 7.48 9.36 -1.96
CA ARG A 52 7.97 10.55 -2.65
C ARG A 52 6.93 11.08 -3.63
N LEU A 53 6.29 10.19 -4.38
CA LEU A 53 5.28 10.59 -5.35
C LEU A 53 4.08 11.24 -4.69
N LEU A 54 3.67 10.73 -3.56
CA LEU A 54 2.47 11.21 -2.88
C LEU A 54 2.80 12.16 -1.73
N GLN A 55 4.08 12.37 -1.47
CA GLN A 55 4.55 13.23 -0.39
C GLN A 55 3.89 12.84 0.93
N CYS A 56 4.12 11.60 1.31
CA CYS A 56 3.52 11.04 2.52
C CYS A 56 4.51 10.11 3.21
N GLN A 57 4.10 9.56 4.33
CA GLN A 57 4.91 8.63 5.10
C GLN A 57 4.44 7.22 4.87
N PRO A 58 5.28 6.21 5.13
CA PRO A 58 4.85 4.81 4.95
C PRO A 58 3.58 4.46 5.71
N GLY A 59 3.39 5.04 6.88
CA GLY A 59 2.18 4.78 7.65
C GLY A 59 0.91 5.32 7.02
N ASP A 60 1.07 6.17 6.01
CA ASP A 60 -0.08 6.72 5.29
C ASP A 60 -0.52 5.83 4.15
N ILE A 61 0.29 4.83 3.78
CA ILE A 61 -0.03 3.97 2.64
C ILE A 61 -0.20 2.52 3.03
N MET A 62 0.19 2.13 4.22
CA MET A 62 0.05 0.75 4.65
C MET A 62 -0.34 0.68 6.10
N GLU A 63 -0.88 -0.46 6.49
CA GLU A 63 -1.39 -0.61 7.81
C GLU A 63 -1.36 -2.09 8.19
N TYR A 64 -0.96 -2.36 9.42
CA TYR A 64 -1.00 -3.71 9.93
C TYR A 64 -2.39 -3.95 10.53
N VAL A 65 -3.05 -4.97 10.06
CA VAL A 65 -4.37 -5.31 10.55
C VAL A 65 -4.32 -6.73 11.08
N GLU A 66 -4.58 -6.87 12.34
CA GLU A 66 -4.57 -8.19 12.97
C GLU A 66 -5.83 -8.94 12.57
N GLU A 67 -5.65 -10.07 11.97
CA GLU A 67 -6.78 -10.84 11.48
C GLU A 67 -7.37 -11.73 12.52
N GLY A 68 -8.58 -11.80 12.49
CA GLY A 68 -9.29 -12.69 13.35
C GLY A 68 -9.11 -12.34 14.79
N ASP A 69 -8.98 -12.46 15.08
CA ASP A 69 -8.77 -12.35 16.12
C ASP A 69 -8.23 -13.01 16.93
N THR A 70 -8.12 -13.52 16.40
CA THR A 70 -7.74 -14.07 16.86
C THR A 70 -6.99 -14.36 17.51
N ASP A 71 -6.75 -14.50 17.38
CA ASP A 71 -6.13 -14.83 17.79
C ASP A 71 -5.58 -14.76 18.62
N ALA A 72 -5.80 -14.68 18.66
CA ALA A 72 -5.40 -14.60 19.25
C ALA A 72 -4.89 -14.69 20.09
N GLU A 73 -4.92 -14.80 20.15
CA GLU A 73 -4.52 -14.94 20.79
C GLU A 73 -3.89 -15.23 21.46
N GLU A 74 -3.65 -15.45 21.25
CA GLU A 74 -3.11 -15.84 21.70
C GLU A 74 -2.45 -15.74 22.31
N GLY A 75 -2.60 -15.57 22.27
CA GLY A 75 -1.84 -15.64 22.65
C GLY A 75 -1.36 -15.71 23.06
#